data_e6ef7c39251701bff8a50f1bf5b21f14
#
_entry.id   e6ef7c39251701bff8a50f1bf5b21f14
#
_cell.length_a   1.000
_cell.length_b   1.000
_cell.length_c   1.000
_cell.angle_alpha   90.00
_cell.angle_beta   90.00
_cell.angle_gamma   90.00
#
_symmetry.space_group_name_H-M   'P 1'
#
loop_
_entity.id
_entity.type
_entity.pdbx_description
1 polymer ?
#
loop_
_entity_poly.entity_id
_entity_poly.type
_entity_poly.pdbx_seq_one_letter_code
_entity_poly.pdbx_strand_id
1 'polypeptide(L)'
;IDIAVVTKNQMMRAHSVAAEGGTAAVMRTEDGDSLELHAWDTVKGSDFLADQDVVDRFVNAMPGEILQLDHWGIPWTRREDGRIAQRPFGGHSYPRAVLAADKTGFFELQTLYDTLLKYNNATHYNEFFVTAILVEGGEFRGLAAMNMTTGEFTLIRGKALIICTGGGGTLYGFTTYSQTVTGDGMALAYRAGLPLEDMEFLQFHPTGLVPSGILITEACRGEGGYLRNSKGERFMEKYAPNKMELAPRDLISRSEMTEIEEGRGFKGPGGLDYIHLDLTHLGADRINEALPLIREVCMEFNDLEPIDEPIPCRPVAHYSMGGVECDINGATRIKGIWTAGEAACSSLHGANRLGSNSTGECLVWG
;
A
#
# COMPACT_ATOMS: atom_id res chain seq x y z
N ILE A 1 -6.60 13.22 -26.07
CA ILE A 1 -6.48 14.07 -24.87
C ILE A 1 -4.99 14.27 -24.62
N ASP A 2 -4.55 15.52 -24.40
CA ASP A 2 -3.18 15.80 -23.97
C ASP A 2 -3.11 15.65 -22.44
N ILE A 3 -2.08 14.98 -21.96
CA ILE A 3 -1.89 14.66 -20.53
C ILE A 3 -0.58 15.28 -20.06
N ALA A 4 -0.59 15.90 -18.89
CA ALA A 4 0.60 16.30 -18.16
C ALA A 4 0.73 15.42 -16.91
N VAL A 5 1.80 14.64 -16.81
CA VAL A 5 2.14 13.89 -15.59
C VAL A 5 3.16 14.71 -14.81
N VAL A 6 2.73 15.23 -13.65
CA VAL A 6 3.55 16.10 -12.80
C VAL A 6 3.92 15.34 -11.54
N THR A 7 5.20 15.18 -11.29
CA THR A 7 5.68 14.42 -10.13
C THR A 7 6.87 15.10 -9.46
N LYS A 8 6.88 15.09 -8.14
CA LYS A 8 7.96 15.61 -7.29
C LYS A 8 9.28 14.86 -7.45
N ASN A 9 9.20 13.61 -7.90
CA ASN A 9 10.36 12.76 -8.17
C ASN A 9 10.27 12.22 -9.61
N GLN A 10 11.04 11.22 -9.95
CA GLN A 10 10.82 10.43 -11.17
C GLN A 10 9.66 9.47 -10.96
N MET A 11 8.86 9.20 -12.01
CA MET A 11 7.66 8.36 -11.91
C MET A 11 7.93 6.98 -11.32
N MET A 12 9.02 6.32 -11.75
CA MET A 12 9.42 5.01 -11.24
C MET A 12 9.94 5.03 -9.79
N ARG A 13 9.95 6.19 -9.12
CA ARG A 13 10.25 6.33 -7.69
C ARG A 13 9.02 6.59 -6.84
N ALA A 14 7.81 6.41 -7.38
CA ALA A 14 6.59 6.43 -6.60
C ALA A 14 6.61 5.32 -5.52
N HIS A 15 5.97 5.57 -4.38
CA HIS A 15 5.97 4.63 -3.26
C HIS A 15 5.39 3.24 -3.63
N SER A 16 4.50 3.18 -4.62
CA SER A 16 3.93 1.92 -5.12
C SER A 16 4.99 0.90 -5.55
N VAL A 17 6.20 1.36 -5.96
CA VAL A 17 7.31 0.47 -6.34
C VAL A 17 7.75 -0.45 -5.19
N ALA A 18 7.54 -0.01 -3.94
CA ALA A 18 7.88 -0.75 -2.73
C ALA A 18 6.75 -1.68 -2.24
N ALA A 19 5.66 -1.83 -2.98
CA ALA A 19 4.60 -2.77 -2.61
C ALA A 19 5.02 -4.21 -2.95
N GLU A 20 5.11 -5.06 -1.93
CA GLU A 20 5.70 -6.40 -2.03
C GLU A 20 4.63 -7.50 -2.04
N GLY A 21 3.52 -7.24 -1.35
CA GLY A 21 2.58 -8.27 -0.94
C GLY A 21 1.75 -8.90 -2.05
N GLY A 22 1.25 -8.11 -2.97
CA GLY A 22 0.31 -8.52 -4.02
C GLY A 22 -0.94 -7.64 -4.05
N THR A 23 -1.76 -7.84 -5.06
CA THR A 23 -2.99 -7.10 -5.34
C THR A 23 -4.21 -8.02 -5.28
N ALA A 24 -5.21 -7.67 -4.45
CA ALA A 24 -6.33 -8.56 -4.19
C ALA A 24 -7.35 -8.54 -5.34
N ALA A 25 -7.68 -9.72 -5.86
CA ALA A 25 -8.74 -9.90 -6.83
C ALA A 25 -9.32 -11.32 -6.75
N VAL A 26 -10.61 -11.48 -7.04
CA VAL A 26 -11.26 -12.80 -7.16
C VAL A 26 -10.95 -13.37 -8.53
N MET A 27 -9.97 -14.26 -8.62
CA MET A 27 -9.55 -14.88 -9.90
C MET A 27 -10.03 -16.33 -10.04
N ARG A 28 -10.52 -16.94 -8.95
CA ARG A 28 -10.85 -18.38 -8.90
C ARG A 28 -12.14 -18.65 -8.14
N THR A 29 -13.26 -18.45 -8.81
CA THR A 29 -14.58 -18.75 -8.24
C THR A 29 -14.83 -20.26 -8.13
N GLU A 30 -14.18 -21.06 -9.00
CA GLU A 30 -14.27 -22.53 -8.97
C GLU A 30 -13.67 -23.17 -7.71
N ASP A 31 -12.75 -22.47 -7.04
CA ASP A 31 -12.17 -22.92 -5.78
C ASP A 31 -13.03 -22.52 -4.55
N GLY A 32 -14.17 -21.84 -4.77
CA GLY A 32 -15.12 -21.43 -3.73
C GLY A 32 -14.98 -19.97 -3.28
N ASP A 33 -14.10 -19.17 -3.92
CA ASP A 33 -14.06 -17.73 -3.71
C ASP A 33 -15.18 -17.01 -4.44
N SER A 34 -15.56 -15.81 -3.98
CA SER A 34 -16.57 -14.98 -4.65
C SER A 34 -16.33 -13.48 -4.40
N LEU A 35 -16.96 -12.65 -5.24
CA LEU A 35 -16.95 -11.20 -5.09
C LEU A 35 -17.60 -10.78 -3.76
N GLU A 36 -18.67 -11.46 -3.36
CA GLU A 36 -19.37 -11.22 -2.10
C GLU A 36 -18.49 -11.53 -0.89
N LEU A 37 -17.67 -12.60 -0.96
CA LEU A 37 -16.70 -12.91 0.09
C LEU A 37 -15.59 -11.88 0.16
N HIS A 38 -15.13 -11.36 -0.99
CA HIS A 38 -14.14 -10.28 -1.01
C HIS A 38 -14.73 -8.97 -0.46
N ALA A 39 -15.97 -8.64 -0.83
CA ALA A 39 -16.68 -7.50 -0.28
C ALA A 39 -16.86 -7.64 1.24
N TRP A 40 -17.29 -8.80 1.71
CA TRP A 40 -17.44 -9.07 3.13
C TRP A 40 -16.13 -8.92 3.90
N ASP A 41 -15.03 -9.51 3.40
CA ASP A 41 -13.71 -9.39 4.03
C ASP A 41 -13.25 -7.94 4.08
N THR A 42 -13.52 -7.14 3.03
CA THR A 42 -13.17 -5.72 2.96
C THR A 42 -13.98 -4.91 3.98
N VAL A 43 -15.31 -5.06 4.03
CA VAL A 43 -16.18 -4.36 4.99
C VAL A 43 -15.85 -4.76 6.43
N LYS A 44 -15.64 -6.05 6.68
CA LYS A 44 -15.24 -6.53 8.01
C LYS A 44 -13.85 -6.05 8.39
N GLY A 45 -12.91 -6.06 7.45
CA GLY A 45 -11.53 -5.61 7.67
C GLY A 45 -11.42 -4.11 7.94
N SER A 46 -12.40 -3.33 7.47
CA SER A 46 -12.50 -1.87 7.67
C SER A 46 -13.18 -1.46 8.99
N ASP A 47 -13.39 -2.41 9.91
CA ASP A 47 -14.19 -2.23 11.14
C ASP A 47 -15.65 -1.78 10.85
N PHE A 48 -16.21 -2.22 9.72
CA PHE A 48 -17.56 -1.91 9.23
C PHE A 48 -17.82 -0.43 8.94
N LEU A 49 -16.78 0.36 8.72
CA LEU A 49 -16.87 1.78 8.37
C LEU A 49 -16.69 2.06 6.86
N ALA A 50 -16.36 1.03 6.07
CA ALA A 50 -16.28 1.19 4.61
C ALA A 50 -17.66 1.46 4.00
N ASP A 51 -17.70 2.32 2.97
CA ASP A 51 -18.88 2.48 2.13
C ASP A 51 -19.08 1.23 1.26
N GLN A 52 -20.22 0.55 1.44
CA GLN A 52 -20.48 -0.74 0.80
C GLN A 52 -20.66 -0.64 -0.71
N ASP A 53 -21.18 0.47 -1.24
CA ASP A 53 -21.34 0.69 -2.68
C ASP A 53 -19.97 0.86 -3.34
N VAL A 54 -19.04 1.55 -2.65
CA VAL A 54 -17.64 1.70 -3.07
C VAL A 54 -16.92 0.36 -3.04
N VAL A 55 -17.12 -0.43 -1.98
CA VAL A 55 -16.56 -1.79 -1.87
C VAL A 55 -17.09 -2.69 -2.99
N ASP A 56 -18.40 -2.66 -3.27
CA ASP A 56 -18.98 -3.47 -4.35
C ASP A 56 -18.38 -3.11 -5.71
N ARG A 57 -18.29 -1.80 -6.01
CA ARG A 57 -17.62 -1.35 -7.24
C ARG A 57 -16.18 -1.84 -7.33
N PHE A 58 -15.41 -1.73 -6.25
CA PHE A 58 -14.02 -2.16 -6.18
C PHE A 58 -13.86 -3.64 -6.50
N VAL A 59 -14.56 -4.52 -5.76
CA VAL A 59 -14.39 -5.97 -5.92
C VAL A 59 -14.84 -6.48 -7.29
N ASN A 60 -15.86 -5.84 -7.89
CA ASN A 60 -16.33 -6.16 -9.23
C ASN A 60 -15.35 -5.73 -10.33
N ALA A 61 -14.64 -4.61 -10.16
CA ALA A 61 -13.68 -4.12 -11.15
C ALA A 61 -12.36 -4.91 -11.14
N MET A 62 -11.89 -5.31 -9.97
CA MET A 62 -10.55 -5.86 -9.76
C MET A 62 -10.15 -7.02 -10.67
N PRO A 63 -10.98 -8.05 -10.95
CA PRO A 63 -10.60 -9.12 -11.88
C PRO A 63 -10.25 -8.60 -13.27
N GLY A 64 -10.99 -7.58 -13.75
CA GLY A 64 -10.73 -6.93 -15.04
C GLY A 64 -9.37 -6.21 -15.06
N GLU A 65 -9.04 -5.49 -13.99
CA GLU A 65 -7.77 -4.76 -13.86
C GLU A 65 -6.56 -5.70 -13.86
N ILE A 66 -6.63 -6.83 -13.15
CA ILE A 66 -5.57 -7.85 -13.17
C ILE A 66 -5.36 -8.42 -14.58
N LEU A 67 -6.45 -8.72 -15.29
CA LEU A 67 -6.37 -9.21 -16.67
C LEU A 67 -5.84 -8.14 -17.63
N GLN A 68 -6.17 -6.87 -17.41
CA GLN A 68 -5.64 -5.78 -18.22
C GLN A 68 -4.11 -5.63 -18.05
N LEU A 69 -3.61 -5.71 -16.82
CA LEU A 69 -2.17 -5.72 -16.55
C LEU A 69 -1.48 -6.94 -17.16
N ASP A 70 -2.12 -8.11 -17.11
CA ASP A 70 -1.63 -9.31 -17.77
C ASP A 70 -1.47 -9.11 -19.29
N HIS A 71 -2.48 -8.52 -19.93
CA HIS A 71 -2.43 -8.14 -21.34
C HIS A 71 -1.32 -7.12 -21.66
N TRP A 72 -0.99 -6.24 -20.73
CA TRP A 72 0.10 -5.27 -20.92
C TRP A 72 1.48 -5.88 -20.65
N GLY A 73 1.53 -7.11 -20.13
CA GLY A 73 2.76 -7.91 -20.05
C GLY A 73 3.41 -7.95 -18.66
N ILE A 74 2.65 -7.71 -17.60
CA ILE A 74 3.17 -7.89 -16.24
C ILE A 74 3.56 -9.37 -16.00
N PRO A 75 4.72 -9.64 -15.38
CA PRO A 75 5.18 -11.01 -15.13
C PRO A 75 4.54 -11.62 -13.88
N TRP A 76 3.21 -11.78 -13.88
CA TRP A 76 2.53 -12.45 -12.78
C TRP A 76 3.12 -13.83 -12.49
N THR A 77 3.31 -14.15 -11.22
CA THR A 77 3.63 -15.51 -10.78
C THR A 77 2.51 -16.45 -11.23
N ARG A 78 2.89 -17.59 -11.81
CA ARG A 78 1.94 -18.56 -12.34
C ARG A 78 2.05 -19.90 -11.64
N ARG A 79 0.93 -20.60 -11.57
CA ARG A 79 0.84 -21.98 -11.14
C ARG A 79 1.36 -22.91 -12.24
N GLU A 80 1.55 -24.19 -11.93
CA GLU A 80 1.95 -25.22 -12.88
C GLU A 80 0.96 -25.35 -14.05
N ASP A 81 -0.32 -25.07 -13.83
CA ASP A 81 -1.38 -25.07 -14.87
C ASP A 81 -1.39 -23.80 -15.74
N GLY A 82 -0.44 -22.87 -15.54
CA GLY A 82 -0.30 -21.61 -16.26
C GLY A 82 -1.22 -20.48 -15.78
N ARG A 83 -2.12 -20.71 -14.84
CA ARG A 83 -3.01 -19.70 -14.27
C ARG A 83 -2.24 -18.79 -13.31
N ILE A 84 -2.74 -17.57 -13.14
CA ILE A 84 -2.19 -16.59 -12.21
C ILE A 84 -2.24 -17.17 -10.79
N ALA A 85 -1.10 -17.10 -10.08
CA ALA A 85 -0.99 -17.55 -8.71
C ALA A 85 -1.58 -16.50 -7.74
N GLN A 86 -2.09 -16.97 -6.62
CA GLN A 86 -2.62 -16.17 -5.52
C GLN A 86 -2.11 -16.75 -4.21
N ARG A 87 -1.81 -15.87 -3.24
CA ARG A 87 -1.38 -16.26 -1.89
C ARG A 87 -2.33 -15.75 -0.80
N PRO A 88 -2.34 -16.41 0.38
CA PRO A 88 -3.12 -15.95 1.51
C PRO A 88 -2.55 -14.65 2.08
N PHE A 89 -3.46 -13.80 2.58
CA PHE A 89 -3.13 -12.56 3.30
C PHE A 89 -4.05 -12.41 4.52
N GLY A 90 -3.59 -11.64 5.50
CA GLY A 90 -4.31 -11.40 6.75
C GLY A 90 -5.65 -10.74 6.53
N GLY A 91 -6.66 -11.23 7.24
CA GLY A 91 -8.04 -10.75 7.15
C GLY A 91 -8.86 -11.37 6.03
N HIS A 92 -8.24 -11.93 4.99
CA HIS A 92 -8.96 -12.59 3.90
C HIS A 92 -9.49 -13.96 4.29
N SER A 93 -10.69 -14.29 3.80
CA SER A 93 -11.27 -15.63 3.89
C SER A 93 -10.71 -16.59 2.85
N TYR A 94 -10.12 -16.05 1.77
CA TYR A 94 -9.57 -16.80 0.65
C TYR A 94 -8.21 -16.26 0.20
N PRO A 95 -7.31 -17.08 -0.39
CA PRO A 95 -6.10 -16.58 -1.03
C PRO A 95 -6.44 -15.73 -2.26
N ARG A 96 -6.34 -14.39 -2.15
CA ARG A 96 -6.70 -13.44 -3.24
C ARG A 96 -5.56 -12.56 -3.70
N ALA A 97 -4.46 -12.50 -2.97
CA ALA A 97 -3.35 -11.64 -3.37
C ALA A 97 -2.65 -12.21 -4.60
N VAL A 98 -2.94 -11.62 -5.76
CA VAL A 98 -2.21 -11.85 -7.02
C VAL A 98 -0.82 -11.25 -6.88
N LEU A 99 0.22 -11.95 -7.32
CA LEU A 99 1.59 -11.59 -7.01
C LEU A 99 2.55 -11.73 -8.21
N ALA A 100 3.61 -10.94 -8.17
CA ALA A 100 4.80 -11.13 -9.00
C ALA A 100 5.99 -11.29 -8.04
N ALA A 101 6.19 -12.52 -7.56
CA ALA A 101 7.07 -12.88 -6.43
C ALA A 101 6.80 -11.98 -5.20
N ASP A 102 7.82 -11.29 -4.69
CA ASP A 102 7.73 -10.29 -3.61
C ASP A 102 7.98 -8.85 -4.11
N LYS A 103 7.86 -8.61 -5.44
CA LYS A 103 8.09 -7.30 -6.10
C LYS A 103 6.87 -6.85 -6.91
N THR A 104 5.66 -7.14 -6.42
CA THR A 104 4.42 -6.90 -7.17
C THR A 104 4.26 -5.45 -7.60
N GLY A 105 4.41 -4.49 -6.68
CA GLY A 105 4.26 -3.06 -7.00
C GLY A 105 5.32 -2.52 -7.96
N PHE A 106 6.54 -3.07 -7.92
CA PHE A 106 7.57 -2.72 -8.92
C PHE A 106 7.10 -3.11 -10.32
N PHE A 107 6.62 -4.34 -10.50
CA PHE A 107 6.18 -4.80 -11.82
C PHE A 107 4.88 -4.15 -12.27
N GLU A 108 3.94 -3.85 -11.36
CA GLU A 108 2.74 -3.06 -11.67
C GLU A 108 3.13 -1.68 -12.20
N LEU A 109 3.96 -0.95 -11.46
CA LEU A 109 4.39 0.39 -11.86
C LEU A 109 5.22 0.38 -13.15
N GLN A 110 6.13 -0.61 -13.32
CA GLN A 110 6.91 -0.78 -14.55
C GLN A 110 6.01 -1.00 -15.75
N THR A 111 5.02 -1.89 -15.65
CA THR A 111 4.09 -2.20 -16.73
C THR A 111 3.25 -0.98 -17.12
N LEU A 112 2.76 -0.23 -16.14
CA LEU A 112 2.02 1.02 -16.37
C LEU A 112 2.91 2.08 -17.02
N TYR A 113 4.14 2.24 -16.55
CA TYR A 113 5.11 3.20 -17.09
C TYR A 113 5.48 2.86 -18.53
N ASP A 114 5.82 1.60 -18.82
CA ASP A 114 6.15 1.14 -20.19
C ASP A 114 4.97 1.31 -21.14
N THR A 115 3.75 1.12 -20.62
CA THR A 115 2.53 1.35 -21.40
C THR A 115 2.31 2.85 -21.65
N LEU A 116 2.53 3.71 -20.65
CA LEU A 116 2.43 5.17 -20.82
C LEU A 116 3.40 5.69 -21.89
N LEU A 117 4.62 5.14 -21.97
CA LEU A 117 5.63 5.54 -22.95
C LEU A 117 5.24 5.25 -24.41
N LYS A 118 4.22 4.43 -24.65
CA LYS A 118 3.68 4.18 -25.99
C LYS A 118 2.83 5.35 -26.52
N TYR A 119 2.44 6.29 -25.64
CA TYR A 119 1.58 7.41 -25.97
C TYR A 119 2.37 8.72 -26.12
N ASN A 120 2.30 9.34 -27.30
CA ASN A 120 3.03 10.59 -27.61
C ASN A 120 2.37 11.86 -27.06
N ASN A 121 1.18 11.76 -26.48
CA ASN A 121 0.38 12.87 -25.95
C ASN A 121 0.52 13.07 -24.43
N ALA A 122 1.46 12.38 -23.80
CA ALA A 122 1.81 12.56 -22.39
C ALA A 122 3.09 13.38 -22.25
N THR A 123 2.98 14.56 -21.62
CA THR A 123 4.12 15.40 -21.26
C THR A 123 4.54 15.10 -19.82
N HIS A 124 5.82 14.83 -19.59
CA HIS A 124 6.37 14.44 -18.30
C HIS A 124 7.07 15.62 -17.61
N TYR A 125 6.57 16.01 -16.44
CA TYR A 125 7.18 17.01 -15.55
C TYR A 125 7.77 16.29 -14.33
N ASN A 126 8.94 15.68 -14.51
CA ASN A 126 9.68 15.03 -13.42
C ASN A 126 10.43 16.07 -12.57
N GLU A 127 10.53 15.85 -11.28
CA GLU A 127 11.18 16.74 -10.31
C GLU A 127 10.56 18.14 -10.25
N PHE A 128 9.20 18.17 -10.37
CA PHE A 128 8.41 19.38 -10.20
C PHE A 128 7.63 19.31 -8.88
N PHE A 129 7.89 20.28 -8.00
CA PHE A 129 7.16 20.45 -6.76
C PHE A 129 5.94 21.35 -6.99
N VAL A 130 4.73 20.79 -6.90
CA VAL A 130 3.50 21.56 -7.02
C VAL A 130 3.32 22.41 -5.76
N THR A 131 3.20 23.73 -5.94
CA THR A 131 3.08 24.70 -4.85
C THR A 131 1.65 25.19 -4.64
N ALA A 132 0.80 25.14 -5.68
CA ALA A 132 -0.61 25.51 -5.59
C ALA A 132 -1.46 24.82 -6.65
N ILE A 133 -2.70 24.51 -6.27
CA ILE A 133 -3.81 24.19 -7.19
C ILE A 133 -4.58 25.49 -7.42
N LEU A 134 -4.74 25.86 -8.67
CA LEU A 134 -5.38 27.12 -9.05
C LEU A 134 -6.86 26.87 -9.36
N VAL A 135 -7.73 27.53 -8.59
CA VAL A 135 -9.19 27.44 -8.70
C VAL A 135 -9.75 28.84 -8.91
N GLU A 136 -10.64 28.99 -9.89
CA GLU A 136 -11.34 30.24 -10.16
C GLU A 136 -12.82 29.94 -10.44
N GLY A 137 -13.72 30.63 -9.76
CA GLY A 137 -15.16 30.42 -9.92
C GLY A 137 -15.64 29.01 -9.57
N GLY A 138 -14.94 28.30 -8.66
CA GLY A 138 -15.24 26.92 -8.26
C GLY A 138 -14.78 25.86 -9.26
N GLU A 139 -13.96 26.23 -10.25
CA GLU A 139 -13.43 25.32 -11.26
C GLU A 139 -11.90 25.30 -11.26
N PHE A 140 -11.31 24.14 -11.54
CA PHE A 140 -9.87 23.98 -11.75
C PHE A 140 -9.40 24.78 -12.99
N ARG A 141 -8.24 25.43 -12.87
CA ARG A 141 -7.60 26.20 -13.96
C ARG A 141 -6.17 25.79 -14.26
N GLY A 142 -5.48 25.18 -13.31
CA GLY A 142 -4.08 24.76 -13.48
C GLY A 142 -3.35 24.53 -12.18
N LEU A 143 -2.05 24.29 -12.31
CA LEU A 143 -1.12 24.11 -11.21
C LEU A 143 -0.02 25.16 -11.28
N ALA A 144 0.41 25.69 -10.15
CA ALA A 144 1.71 26.33 -10.03
C ALA A 144 2.71 25.31 -9.50
N ALA A 145 3.82 25.15 -10.18
CA ALA A 145 4.86 24.18 -9.80
C ALA A 145 6.25 24.80 -9.95
N MET A 146 7.18 24.35 -9.14
CA MET A 146 8.58 24.72 -9.20
C MET A 146 9.39 23.54 -9.75
N ASN A 147 10.19 23.78 -10.77
CA ASN A 147 11.19 22.81 -11.19
C ASN A 147 12.27 22.75 -10.11
N MET A 148 12.43 21.59 -9.48
CA MET A 148 13.33 21.42 -8.34
C MET A 148 14.82 21.46 -8.73
N THR A 149 15.13 21.21 -10.00
CA THR A 149 16.51 21.27 -10.53
C THR A 149 16.95 22.72 -10.82
N THR A 150 16.04 23.54 -11.40
CA THR A 150 16.40 24.90 -11.83
C THR A 150 15.91 25.99 -10.87
N GLY A 151 14.92 25.69 -10.02
CA GLY A 151 14.25 26.66 -9.16
C GLY A 151 13.21 27.53 -9.89
N GLU A 152 12.98 27.31 -11.18
CA GLU A 152 12.03 28.09 -11.97
C GLU A 152 10.58 27.71 -11.68
N PHE A 153 9.72 28.70 -11.57
CA PHE A 153 8.27 28.50 -11.44
C PHE A 153 7.61 28.36 -12.79
N THR A 154 6.73 27.38 -12.90
CA THR A 154 5.99 27.05 -14.11
C THR A 154 4.50 27.02 -13.80
N LEU A 155 3.70 27.60 -14.69
CA LEU A 155 2.25 27.49 -14.67
C LEU A 155 1.80 26.42 -15.66
N ILE A 156 1.23 25.34 -15.16
CA ILE A 156 0.69 24.23 -15.96
C ILE A 156 -0.83 24.41 -16.02
N ARG A 157 -1.35 24.83 -17.17
CA ARG A 157 -2.78 24.99 -17.37
C ARG A 157 -3.43 23.68 -17.74
N GLY A 158 -4.62 23.42 -17.19
CA GLY A 158 -5.37 22.19 -17.45
C GLY A 158 -6.88 22.40 -17.32
N LYS A 159 -7.66 21.51 -17.93
CA LYS A 159 -9.12 21.48 -17.80
C LYS A 159 -9.56 20.52 -16.68
N ALA A 160 -8.70 19.57 -16.35
CA ALA A 160 -8.93 18.55 -15.35
C ALA A 160 -7.64 18.27 -14.58
N LEU A 161 -7.79 17.87 -13.33
CA LEU A 161 -6.73 17.41 -12.43
C LEU A 161 -7.16 16.10 -11.79
N ILE A 162 -6.25 15.11 -11.77
CA ILE A 162 -6.40 13.94 -10.92
C ILE A 162 -5.27 13.99 -9.88
N ILE A 163 -5.64 14.01 -8.59
CA ILE A 163 -4.69 14.01 -7.49
C ILE A 163 -4.37 12.57 -7.14
N CYS A 164 -3.13 12.12 -7.43
CA CYS A 164 -2.64 10.76 -7.19
C CYS A 164 -1.33 10.79 -6.39
N THR A 165 -1.24 11.64 -5.36
CA THR A 165 0.02 11.97 -4.69
C THR A 165 0.40 11.03 -3.55
N GLY A 166 -0.40 9.99 -3.30
CA GLY A 166 -0.22 9.09 -2.17
C GLY A 166 -0.56 9.74 -0.83
N GLY A 167 -0.26 9.02 0.24
CA GLY A 167 -0.59 9.43 1.61
C GLY A 167 0.37 10.43 2.24
N GLY A 168 0.39 10.46 3.58
CA GLY A 168 1.20 11.39 4.39
C GLY A 168 2.08 10.69 5.43
N GLY A 169 2.53 9.47 5.18
CA GLY A 169 3.17 8.65 6.22
C GLY A 169 4.48 9.18 6.79
N THR A 170 5.22 10.04 6.07
CA THR A 170 6.46 10.66 6.61
C THR A 170 6.20 11.74 7.67
N LEU A 171 4.95 12.01 7.98
CA LEU A 171 4.59 12.76 9.20
C LEU A 171 4.94 11.98 10.49
N TYR A 172 5.15 10.67 10.37
CA TYR A 172 5.50 9.78 11.48
C TYR A 172 6.97 9.41 11.42
N GLY A 173 7.66 9.47 12.56
CA GLY A 173 9.11 9.24 12.65
C GLY A 173 9.56 7.81 12.39
N PHE A 174 8.66 6.82 12.54
CA PHE A 174 8.89 5.41 12.19
C PHE A 174 7.82 4.96 11.21
N THR A 175 8.21 4.78 9.94
CA THR A 175 7.27 4.63 8.83
C THR A 175 7.86 3.79 7.70
N THR A 176 7.00 3.06 6.98
CA THR A 176 7.39 2.33 5.76
C THR A 176 7.44 3.22 4.52
N TYR A 177 6.95 4.45 4.62
CA TYR A 177 6.83 5.31 3.45
C TYR A 177 8.18 5.81 2.95
N SER A 178 8.28 5.96 1.65
CA SER A 178 9.34 6.75 1.03
C SER A 178 9.35 8.18 1.58
N GLN A 179 10.52 8.74 1.83
CA GLN A 179 10.68 10.12 2.32
C GLN A 179 10.04 11.20 1.42
N THR A 180 9.64 10.84 0.22
CA THR A 180 8.94 11.73 -0.71
C THR A 180 7.43 11.80 -0.50
N VAL A 181 6.84 10.91 0.33
CA VAL A 181 5.39 10.84 0.58
C VAL A 181 5.05 11.66 1.82
N THR A 182 4.93 12.96 1.64
CA THR A 182 4.86 13.97 2.69
C THR A 182 3.46 14.60 2.88
N GLY A 183 2.42 14.05 2.23
CA GLY A 183 1.06 14.58 2.31
C GLY A 183 0.80 15.86 1.51
N ASP A 184 1.70 16.20 0.59
CA ASP A 184 1.62 17.48 -0.15
C ASP A 184 0.32 17.63 -0.91
N GLY A 185 -0.16 16.57 -1.57
CA GLY A 185 -1.39 16.64 -2.36
C GLY A 185 -2.63 16.88 -1.51
N MET A 186 -2.72 16.23 -0.34
CA MET A 186 -3.80 16.48 0.62
C MET A 186 -3.75 17.93 1.14
N ALA A 187 -2.55 18.43 1.47
CA ALA A 187 -2.35 19.81 1.92
C ALA A 187 -2.71 20.82 0.83
N LEU A 188 -2.36 20.56 -0.42
CA LEU A 188 -2.71 21.40 -1.57
C LEU A 188 -4.22 21.40 -1.84
N ALA A 189 -4.86 20.24 -1.76
CA ALA A 189 -6.31 20.09 -1.89
C ALA A 189 -7.05 20.87 -0.81
N TYR A 190 -6.63 20.73 0.45
CA TYR A 190 -7.19 21.48 1.57
C TYR A 190 -7.05 23.02 1.38
N ARG A 191 -5.88 23.48 0.96
CA ARG A 191 -5.65 24.92 0.67
C ARG A 191 -6.48 25.43 -0.50
N ALA A 192 -6.81 24.55 -1.46
CA ALA A 192 -7.70 24.88 -2.58
C ALA A 192 -9.19 24.90 -2.18
N GLY A 193 -9.52 24.50 -0.93
CA GLY A 193 -10.89 24.49 -0.39
C GLY A 193 -11.59 23.13 -0.48
N LEU A 194 -10.86 22.05 -0.76
CA LEU A 194 -11.40 20.69 -0.68
C LEU A 194 -11.36 20.18 0.76
N PRO A 195 -12.42 19.51 1.23
CA PRO A 195 -12.39 18.85 2.53
C PRO A 195 -11.50 17.61 2.51
N LEU A 196 -11.00 17.26 3.69
CA LEU A 196 -10.34 15.99 3.98
C LEU A 196 -11.25 15.16 4.88
N GLU A 197 -11.27 13.86 4.67
CA GLU A 197 -12.12 12.92 5.39
C GLU A 197 -11.28 11.78 5.99
N ASP A 198 -11.70 11.22 7.11
CA ASP A 198 -11.10 10.06 7.78
C ASP A 198 -9.61 10.20 8.15
N MET A 199 -9.14 11.43 8.36
CA MET A 199 -7.72 11.75 8.59
C MET A 199 -7.16 11.15 9.90
N GLU A 200 -8.02 10.74 10.84
CA GLU A 200 -7.64 10.04 12.06
C GLU A 200 -7.26 8.58 11.82
N PHE A 201 -7.65 8.00 10.70
CA PHE A 201 -7.38 6.59 10.40
C PHE A 201 -6.06 6.42 9.67
N LEU A 202 -5.05 6.01 10.42
CA LEU A 202 -3.76 5.58 9.91
C LEU A 202 -3.52 4.12 10.27
N GLN A 203 -3.25 3.30 9.27
CA GLN A 203 -2.92 1.89 9.49
C GLN A 203 -1.47 1.73 9.89
N PHE A 204 -1.23 0.95 10.95
CA PHE A 204 0.08 0.45 11.32
C PHE A 204 0.27 -0.96 10.75
N HIS A 205 1.36 -1.16 10.00
CA HIS A 205 1.77 -2.50 9.59
C HIS A 205 2.50 -3.19 10.75
N PRO A 206 2.20 -4.45 11.07
CA PRO A 206 2.83 -5.15 12.19
C PRO A 206 4.35 -5.23 12.07
N THR A 207 4.87 -5.48 10.89
CA THR A 207 6.27 -5.85 10.68
C THR A 207 7.06 -4.78 9.94
N GLY A 208 7.43 -3.69 10.65
CA GLY A 208 8.47 -2.74 10.23
C GLY A 208 9.82 -3.15 10.79
N LEU A 209 10.85 -3.19 9.93
CA LEU A 209 12.21 -3.54 10.30
C LEU A 209 12.80 -2.50 11.26
N VAL A 210 13.32 -2.91 12.39
CA VAL A 210 13.97 -2.01 13.36
C VAL A 210 15.47 -1.96 13.06
N PRO A 211 16.09 -0.75 12.99
CA PRO A 211 15.53 0.57 13.28
C PRO A 211 15.02 1.34 12.05
N SER A 212 15.12 0.82 10.84
CA SER A 212 14.94 1.57 9.59
C SER A 212 13.48 1.93 9.29
N GLY A 213 12.50 1.16 9.76
CA GLY A 213 11.08 1.28 9.38
C GLY A 213 10.73 0.64 8.04
N ILE A 214 11.71 0.04 7.35
CA ILE A 214 11.46 -0.64 6.07
C ILE A 214 10.42 -1.74 6.25
N LEU A 215 9.52 -1.87 5.28
CA LEU A 215 8.48 -2.89 5.31
C LEU A 215 9.11 -4.30 5.26
N ILE A 216 8.72 -5.14 6.21
CA ILE A 216 8.86 -6.59 6.09
C ILE A 216 7.49 -7.13 5.72
N THR A 217 7.37 -7.59 4.49
CA THR A 217 6.08 -7.92 3.87
C THR A 217 5.23 -8.89 4.68
N GLU A 218 3.92 -8.72 4.60
CA GLU A 218 2.98 -9.68 5.16
C GLU A 218 3.13 -11.10 4.56
N ALA A 219 3.71 -11.20 3.37
CA ALA A 219 4.03 -12.49 2.76
C ALA A 219 4.87 -13.39 3.69
N CYS A 220 5.78 -12.83 4.50
CA CYS A 220 6.55 -13.60 5.48
C CYS A 220 5.65 -14.38 6.44
N ARG A 221 4.56 -13.75 6.92
CA ARG A 221 3.57 -14.41 7.78
C ARG A 221 2.68 -15.37 6.98
N GLY A 222 2.37 -15.02 5.73
CA GLY A 222 1.64 -15.87 4.78
C GLY A 222 2.39 -17.16 4.44
N GLU A 223 3.71 -17.09 4.37
CA GLU A 223 4.59 -18.25 4.16
C GLU A 223 4.80 -19.10 5.44
N GLY A 224 4.27 -18.66 6.58
CA GLY A 224 4.29 -19.39 7.84
C GLY A 224 5.24 -18.82 8.90
N GLY A 225 5.72 -17.60 8.76
CA GLY A 225 6.55 -16.93 9.77
C GLY A 225 5.83 -16.72 11.09
N TYR A 226 6.54 -16.85 12.22
CA TYR A 226 6.01 -16.74 13.57
C TYR A 226 6.39 -15.42 14.24
N LEU A 227 5.46 -14.83 14.99
CA LEU A 227 5.72 -13.66 15.85
C LEU A 227 6.06 -14.14 17.26
N ARG A 228 7.26 -13.78 17.73
CA ARG A 228 7.78 -14.22 19.05
C ARG A 228 8.17 -13.03 19.90
N ASN A 229 7.80 -13.08 21.17
CA ASN A 229 8.26 -12.15 22.19
C ASN A 229 9.65 -12.54 22.74
N SER A 230 10.20 -11.74 23.68
CA SER A 230 11.52 -11.98 24.28
C SER A 230 11.63 -13.24 25.14
N LYS A 231 10.51 -13.89 25.45
CA LYS A 231 10.46 -15.18 26.13
C LYS A 231 10.44 -16.36 25.16
N GLY A 232 10.45 -16.09 23.84
CA GLY A 232 10.32 -17.11 22.79
C GLY A 232 8.88 -17.58 22.54
N GLU A 233 7.89 -16.99 23.21
CA GLU A 233 6.48 -17.37 23.08
C GLU A 233 5.91 -16.87 21.74
N ARG A 234 5.19 -17.73 21.04
CA ARG A 234 4.37 -17.37 19.87
C ARG A 234 3.06 -16.73 20.36
N PHE A 235 3.13 -15.45 20.75
CA PHE A 235 2.12 -14.77 21.55
C PHE A 235 0.76 -14.61 20.83
N MET A 236 0.70 -14.73 19.49
CA MET A 236 -0.56 -14.64 18.76
C MET A 236 -1.56 -15.75 19.12
N GLU A 237 -1.11 -16.87 19.70
CA GLU A 237 -1.99 -17.90 20.28
C GLU A 237 -2.94 -17.33 21.35
N LYS A 238 -2.48 -16.34 22.12
CA LYS A 238 -3.26 -15.66 23.16
C LYS A 238 -4.29 -14.68 22.59
N TYR A 239 -3.93 -13.97 21.51
CA TYR A 239 -4.73 -12.84 20.98
C TYR A 239 -5.64 -13.24 19.83
N ALA A 240 -5.23 -14.16 18.97
CA ALA A 240 -5.96 -14.61 17.79
C ALA A 240 -5.76 -16.11 17.51
N PRO A 241 -6.25 -17.02 18.37
CA PRO A 241 -5.94 -18.46 18.28
C PRO A 241 -6.36 -19.11 16.96
N ASN A 242 -7.36 -18.57 16.28
CA ASN A 242 -7.88 -19.14 15.02
C ASN A 242 -7.12 -18.68 13.77
N LYS A 243 -6.62 -17.45 13.75
CA LYS A 243 -5.97 -16.84 12.59
C LYS A 243 -4.46 -16.64 12.80
N MET A 244 -4.03 -16.64 14.05
CA MET A 244 -2.63 -16.47 14.42
C MET A 244 -2.00 -15.23 13.74
N GLU A 245 -0.88 -15.37 13.07
CA GLU A 245 -0.18 -14.31 12.35
C GLU A 245 -0.89 -13.82 11.08
N LEU A 246 -2.01 -14.43 10.70
CA LEU A 246 -2.90 -13.99 9.60
C LEU A 246 -4.17 -13.30 10.11
N ALA A 247 -4.19 -12.86 11.36
CA ALA A 247 -5.20 -11.95 11.89
C ALA A 247 -5.13 -10.58 11.18
N PRO A 248 -6.17 -9.72 11.29
CA PRO A 248 -6.11 -8.34 10.78
C PRO A 248 -4.92 -7.55 11.34
N ARG A 249 -4.38 -6.62 10.55
CA ARG A 249 -3.16 -5.87 10.88
C ARG A 249 -3.26 -5.07 12.18
N ASP A 250 -4.41 -4.45 12.41
CA ASP A 250 -4.71 -3.68 13.62
C ASP A 250 -4.63 -4.56 14.88
N LEU A 251 -5.21 -5.76 14.83
CA LEU A 251 -5.17 -6.70 15.95
C LEU A 251 -3.74 -7.17 16.22
N ILE A 252 -2.97 -7.50 15.19
CA ILE A 252 -1.57 -7.93 15.36
C ILE A 252 -0.74 -6.78 15.92
N SER A 253 -0.83 -5.58 15.35
CA SER A 253 -0.08 -4.41 15.80
C SER A 253 -0.37 -4.05 17.26
N ARG A 254 -1.64 -4.10 17.68
CA ARG A 254 -2.01 -3.91 19.10
C ARG A 254 -1.46 -5.02 19.99
N SER A 255 -1.48 -6.26 19.53
CA SER A 255 -0.93 -7.38 20.28
C SER A 255 0.59 -7.25 20.49
N GLU A 256 1.33 -6.88 19.44
CA GLU A 256 2.77 -6.62 19.51
C GLU A 256 3.10 -5.48 20.47
N MET A 257 2.37 -4.36 20.38
CA MET A 257 2.57 -3.25 21.31
C MET A 257 2.25 -3.63 22.74
N THR A 258 1.22 -4.44 22.98
CA THR A 258 0.92 -4.97 24.32
C THR A 258 2.08 -5.82 24.84
N GLU A 259 2.66 -6.71 24.03
CA GLU A 259 3.83 -7.50 24.44
C GLU A 259 5.04 -6.61 24.78
N ILE A 260 5.29 -5.56 23.96
CA ILE A 260 6.36 -4.60 24.17
C ILE A 260 6.15 -3.79 25.46
N GLU A 261 4.97 -3.20 25.65
CA GLU A 261 4.62 -2.35 26.79
C GLU A 261 4.60 -3.10 28.12
N GLU A 262 4.19 -4.36 28.11
CA GLU A 262 4.24 -5.25 29.29
C GLU A 262 5.64 -5.83 29.55
N GLY A 263 6.67 -5.36 28.83
CA GLY A 263 8.07 -5.74 29.03
C GLY A 263 8.47 -7.11 28.49
N ARG A 264 7.70 -7.65 27.56
CA ARG A 264 8.02 -8.90 26.84
C ARG A 264 8.58 -8.66 25.44
N GLY A 265 8.85 -7.40 25.05
CA GLY A 265 9.62 -7.04 23.87
C GLY A 265 11.12 -7.13 24.11
N PHE A 266 11.89 -7.06 23.04
CA PHE A 266 13.34 -6.85 23.06
C PHE A 266 13.66 -5.36 23.12
N LYS A 267 14.79 -4.99 23.72
CA LYS A 267 15.23 -3.61 23.77
C LYS A 267 15.88 -3.20 22.46
N GLY A 268 15.35 -2.16 21.82
CA GLY A 268 15.84 -1.62 20.56
C GLY A 268 16.56 -0.27 20.70
N PRO A 269 17.29 0.15 19.66
CA PRO A 269 17.97 1.44 19.63
C PRO A 269 16.95 2.60 19.66
N GLY A 270 17.29 3.67 20.37
CA GLY A 270 16.46 4.87 20.43
C GLY A 270 15.06 4.70 21.03
N GLY A 271 14.84 3.61 21.81
CA GLY A 271 13.52 3.30 22.39
C GLY A 271 12.59 2.56 21.43
N LEU A 272 13.08 2.10 20.28
CA LEU A 272 12.34 1.27 19.33
C LEU A 272 12.34 -0.19 19.77
N ASP A 273 11.74 -0.46 20.93
CA ASP A 273 11.57 -1.85 21.42
C ASP A 273 10.76 -2.66 20.39
N TYR A 274 11.07 -3.96 20.25
CA TYR A 274 10.59 -4.78 19.15
C TYR A 274 10.25 -6.22 19.57
N ILE A 275 9.62 -6.94 18.67
CA ILE A 275 9.42 -8.41 18.72
C ILE A 275 10.20 -9.07 17.59
N HIS A 276 10.27 -10.37 17.55
CA HIS A 276 10.88 -11.15 16.48
C HIS A 276 9.84 -11.69 15.51
N LEU A 277 10.08 -11.50 14.20
CA LEU A 277 9.48 -12.29 13.15
C LEU A 277 10.45 -13.43 12.79
N ASP A 278 10.09 -14.65 13.13
CA ASP A 278 10.92 -15.85 12.97
C ASP A 278 10.55 -16.60 11.70
N LEU A 279 11.49 -16.66 10.75
CA LEU A 279 11.39 -17.41 9.49
C LEU A 279 12.32 -18.63 9.45
N THR A 280 13.17 -18.82 10.45
CA THR A 280 14.28 -19.80 10.44
C THR A 280 13.83 -21.24 10.20
N HIS A 281 12.59 -21.56 10.60
CA HIS A 281 12.01 -22.89 10.42
C HIS A 281 11.52 -23.18 8.99
N LEU A 282 11.44 -22.17 8.11
CA LEU A 282 11.02 -22.34 6.70
C LEU A 282 12.12 -22.97 5.84
N GLY A 283 13.38 -22.75 6.22
CA GLY A 283 14.54 -23.21 5.49
C GLY A 283 14.94 -22.33 4.30
N ALA A 284 16.20 -22.48 3.88
CA ALA A 284 16.82 -21.64 2.86
C ALA A 284 16.09 -21.67 1.51
N ASP A 285 15.67 -22.85 1.05
CA ASP A 285 15.03 -23.00 -0.27
C ASP A 285 13.73 -22.19 -0.34
N ARG A 286 12.88 -22.27 0.70
CA ARG A 286 11.61 -21.55 0.74
C ARG A 286 11.81 -20.03 0.81
N ILE A 287 12.74 -19.57 1.63
CA ILE A 287 13.05 -18.13 1.75
C ILE A 287 13.59 -17.59 0.43
N ASN A 288 14.52 -18.29 -0.20
CA ASN A 288 15.09 -17.87 -1.49
C ASN A 288 14.08 -17.85 -2.65
N GLU A 289 13.11 -18.77 -2.64
CA GLU A 289 12.07 -18.84 -3.65
C GLU A 289 10.97 -17.78 -3.46
N ALA A 290 10.44 -17.65 -2.24
CA ALA A 290 9.23 -16.88 -1.98
C ALA A 290 9.49 -15.45 -1.45
N LEU A 291 10.65 -15.20 -0.84
CA LEU A 291 10.98 -13.98 -0.09
C LEU A 291 12.39 -13.44 -0.40
N PRO A 292 12.87 -13.48 -1.67
CA PRO A 292 14.25 -13.08 -2.00
C PRO A 292 14.53 -11.61 -1.66
N LEU A 293 13.57 -10.69 -1.88
CA LEU A 293 13.73 -9.28 -1.55
C LEU A 293 13.86 -9.06 -0.03
N ILE A 294 13.08 -9.80 0.77
CA ILE A 294 13.15 -9.68 2.23
C ILE A 294 14.52 -10.10 2.75
N ARG A 295 15.09 -11.15 2.18
CA ARG A 295 16.46 -11.55 2.49
C ARG A 295 17.46 -10.46 2.16
N GLU A 296 17.37 -9.87 0.94
CA GLU A 296 18.23 -8.73 0.53
C GLU A 296 18.09 -7.55 1.51
N VAL A 297 16.86 -7.17 1.85
CA VAL A 297 16.58 -6.06 2.79
C VAL A 297 17.18 -6.31 4.17
N CYS A 298 17.00 -7.50 4.73
CA CYS A 298 17.54 -7.84 6.05
C CYS A 298 19.07 -7.80 6.06
N MET A 299 19.71 -8.33 5.02
CA MET A 299 21.17 -8.33 4.89
C MET A 299 21.72 -6.91 4.66
N GLU A 300 21.09 -6.12 3.80
CA GLU A 300 21.60 -4.79 3.44
C GLU A 300 21.43 -3.77 4.57
N PHE A 301 20.29 -3.81 5.29
CA PHE A 301 19.96 -2.77 6.27
C PHE A 301 20.22 -3.17 7.73
N ASN A 302 20.35 -4.46 8.03
CA ASN A 302 20.57 -4.94 9.40
C ASN A 302 21.77 -5.91 9.53
N ASP A 303 22.46 -6.24 8.42
CA ASP A 303 23.49 -7.29 8.40
C ASP A 303 22.98 -8.62 9.00
N LEU A 304 21.73 -8.98 8.68
CA LEU A 304 20.99 -10.09 9.27
C LEU A 304 20.57 -11.09 8.18
N GLU A 305 20.92 -12.37 8.37
CA GLU A 305 20.49 -13.47 7.51
C GLU A 305 19.20 -14.11 8.05
N PRO A 306 18.02 -13.85 7.44
CA PRO A 306 16.75 -14.35 7.98
C PRO A 306 16.55 -15.86 7.87
N ILE A 307 17.46 -16.57 7.19
CA ILE A 307 17.54 -18.04 7.20
C ILE A 307 18.00 -18.55 8.56
N ASP A 308 18.89 -17.82 9.20
CA ASP A 308 19.60 -18.25 10.43
C ASP A 308 19.11 -17.52 11.69
N GLU A 309 18.59 -16.28 11.55
CA GLU A 309 18.20 -15.42 12.68
C GLU A 309 16.82 -14.77 12.46
N PRO A 310 16.05 -14.57 13.56
CA PRO A 310 14.78 -13.85 13.50
C PRO A 310 14.95 -12.36 13.18
N ILE A 311 13.98 -11.80 12.45
CA ILE A 311 13.96 -10.40 12.03
C ILE A 311 13.38 -9.51 13.15
N PRO A 312 14.06 -8.44 13.59
CA PRO A 312 13.55 -7.50 14.58
C PRO A 312 12.45 -6.61 13.96
N CYS A 313 11.24 -6.74 14.45
CA CYS A 313 10.05 -6.04 13.90
C CYS A 313 9.25 -5.33 14.99
N ARG A 314 8.57 -4.25 14.60
CA ARG A 314 7.56 -3.58 15.42
C ARG A 314 6.50 -2.91 14.54
N PRO A 315 5.33 -2.54 15.10
CA PRO A 315 4.32 -1.79 14.36
C PRO A 315 4.88 -0.47 13.82
N VAL A 316 4.57 -0.19 12.56
CA VAL A 316 5.12 0.93 11.80
C VAL A 316 4.01 1.63 11.00
N ALA A 317 4.01 2.98 10.94
CA ALA A 317 3.04 3.74 10.15
C ALA A 317 3.15 3.34 8.67
N HIS A 318 2.01 2.97 8.05
CA HIS A 318 2.05 2.25 6.77
C HIS A 318 1.05 2.69 5.72
N TYR A 319 -0.17 3.12 6.09
CA TYR A 319 -1.20 3.50 5.11
C TYR A 319 -2.19 4.50 5.70
N SER A 320 -2.46 5.59 4.94
CA SER A 320 -3.50 6.57 5.28
C SER A 320 -4.82 6.11 4.66
N MET A 321 -5.82 5.78 5.48
CA MET A 321 -7.16 5.47 4.97
C MET A 321 -7.92 6.73 4.59
N GLY A 322 -7.68 7.84 5.32
CA GLY A 322 -8.21 9.15 5.02
C GLY A 322 -7.44 9.87 3.91
N GLY A 323 -8.05 10.91 3.37
CA GLY A 323 -7.50 11.70 2.28
C GLY A 323 -8.45 12.79 1.80
N VAL A 324 -8.33 13.18 0.55
CA VAL A 324 -9.24 14.14 -0.09
C VAL A 324 -10.60 13.49 -0.29
N GLU A 325 -11.66 14.11 0.28
CA GLU A 325 -13.04 13.65 0.13
C GLU A 325 -13.43 13.57 -1.35
N CYS A 326 -14.00 12.45 -1.76
CA CYS A 326 -14.49 12.24 -3.11
C CYS A 326 -15.72 11.31 -3.15
N ASP A 327 -16.46 11.38 -4.24
CA ASP A 327 -17.55 10.42 -4.49
C ASP A 327 -17.01 9.08 -5.04
N ILE A 328 -17.92 8.15 -5.27
CA ILE A 328 -17.62 6.81 -5.82
C ILE A 328 -16.90 6.86 -7.19
N ASN A 329 -16.88 7.97 -7.89
CA ASN A 329 -16.17 8.17 -9.15
C ASN A 329 -14.83 8.92 -8.98
N GLY A 330 -14.40 9.15 -7.73
CA GLY A 330 -13.23 9.93 -7.43
C GLY A 330 -13.42 11.45 -7.62
N ALA A 331 -14.64 11.92 -7.93
CA ALA A 331 -14.91 13.33 -8.17
C ALA A 331 -14.98 14.11 -6.85
N THR A 332 -14.34 15.28 -6.83
CA THR A 332 -14.35 16.18 -5.67
C THR A 332 -15.41 17.27 -5.80
N ARG A 333 -15.58 18.09 -4.75
CA ARG A 333 -16.53 19.23 -4.76
C ARG A 333 -16.11 20.37 -5.69
N ILE A 334 -14.86 20.43 -6.13
CA ILE A 334 -14.38 21.43 -7.09
C ILE A 334 -14.47 20.84 -8.50
N LYS A 335 -15.22 21.47 -9.38
CA LYS A 335 -15.37 21.01 -10.76
C LYS A 335 -14.03 20.93 -11.47
N GLY A 336 -13.78 19.78 -12.10
CA GLY A 336 -12.53 19.52 -12.81
C GLY A 336 -11.41 18.97 -11.94
N ILE A 337 -11.68 18.63 -10.66
CA ILE A 337 -10.71 17.94 -9.79
C ILE A 337 -11.27 16.57 -9.38
N TRP A 338 -10.46 15.56 -9.60
CA TRP A 338 -10.64 14.19 -9.12
C TRP A 338 -9.47 13.78 -8.23
N THR A 339 -9.66 12.72 -7.48
CA THR A 339 -8.59 12.11 -6.67
C THR A 339 -8.66 10.60 -6.77
N ALA A 340 -7.51 9.90 -6.68
CA ALA A 340 -7.43 8.46 -6.78
C ALA A 340 -6.29 7.90 -5.92
N GLY A 341 -6.41 6.62 -5.54
CA GLY A 341 -5.44 5.92 -4.69
C GLY A 341 -5.35 6.54 -3.30
N GLU A 342 -4.26 6.34 -2.60
CA GLU A 342 -4.07 6.72 -1.19
C GLU A 342 -4.15 8.24 -0.90
N ALA A 343 -4.23 9.10 -1.92
CA ALA A 343 -4.50 10.53 -1.73
C ALA A 343 -6.00 10.81 -1.54
N ALA A 344 -6.85 9.87 -1.90
CA ALA A 344 -8.32 9.95 -1.88
C ALA A 344 -8.90 9.35 -0.60
N CYS A 345 -10.07 9.84 -0.19
CA CYS A 345 -10.95 9.13 0.70
C CYS A 345 -12.30 8.91 0.01
N SER A 346 -12.49 7.74 -0.56
CA SER A 346 -13.77 7.24 -1.06
C SER A 346 -14.49 6.38 -0.04
N SER A 347 -13.96 6.27 1.18
CA SER A 347 -14.38 5.35 2.23
C SER A 347 -14.33 3.86 1.86
N LEU A 348 -13.46 3.47 0.91
CA LEU A 348 -13.22 2.05 0.59
C LEU A 348 -12.67 1.28 1.79
N HIS A 349 -11.83 1.93 2.59
CA HIS A 349 -11.05 1.29 3.64
C HIS A 349 -11.57 1.50 5.05
N GLY A 350 -12.50 2.42 5.27
CA GLY A 350 -12.99 2.77 6.60
C GLY A 350 -11.85 3.00 7.60
N ALA A 351 -11.94 2.38 8.77
CA ALA A 351 -10.92 2.57 9.82
C ALA A 351 -9.64 1.74 9.63
N ASN A 352 -9.66 0.69 8.79
CA ASN A 352 -8.52 -0.23 8.64
C ASN A 352 -8.56 -0.94 7.28
N ARG A 353 -7.52 -0.76 6.48
CA ARG A 353 -7.42 -1.32 5.13
C ARG A 353 -7.14 -2.82 5.16
N LEU A 354 -7.95 -3.59 4.44
CA LEU A 354 -7.64 -4.99 4.18
C LEU A 354 -6.35 -5.10 3.32
N GLY A 355 -5.46 -6.00 3.71
CA GLY A 355 -4.20 -6.21 2.98
C GLY A 355 -4.42 -6.47 1.49
N SER A 356 -3.53 -5.98 0.63
CA SER A 356 -3.58 -6.13 -0.84
C SER A 356 -4.70 -5.36 -1.58
N ASN A 357 -5.54 -4.55 -0.89
CA ASN A 357 -6.53 -3.69 -1.55
C ASN A 357 -5.95 -2.35 -2.02
N SER A 358 -4.78 -1.90 -1.51
CA SER A 358 -4.26 -0.55 -1.79
C SER A 358 -3.83 -0.32 -3.23
N THR A 359 -3.09 -1.26 -3.83
CA THR A 359 -2.69 -1.15 -5.23
C THR A 359 -3.89 -1.31 -6.15
N GLY A 360 -4.84 -2.17 -5.79
CA GLY A 360 -6.12 -2.30 -6.49
C GLY A 360 -6.93 -1.00 -6.53
N GLU A 361 -6.97 -0.25 -5.42
CA GLU A 361 -7.62 1.07 -5.41
C GLU A 361 -7.00 2.01 -6.45
N CYS A 362 -5.68 2.03 -6.56
CA CYS A 362 -4.99 2.84 -7.58
C CYS A 362 -5.38 2.41 -9.00
N LEU A 363 -5.58 1.12 -9.26
CA LEU A 363 -5.96 0.60 -10.58
C LEU A 363 -7.41 0.94 -10.93
N VAL A 364 -8.33 0.81 -9.98
CA VAL A 364 -9.77 0.99 -10.23
C VAL A 364 -10.14 2.46 -10.44
N TRP A 365 -9.53 3.38 -9.69
CA TRP A 365 -9.85 4.82 -9.77
C TRP A 365 -8.81 5.65 -10.55
N GLY A 366 -7.62 5.09 -10.84
CA GLY A 366 -6.59 5.73 -11.67
C GLY A 366 -6.81 5.56 -13.15
#